data_44f5aa9f46e53be3cb09b9a3c2743fdf
#
_entry.id   44f5aa9f46e53be3cb09b9a3c2743fdf
#
_cell.length_a   1.000
_cell.length_b   1.000
_cell.length_c   1.000
_cell.angle_alpha   90.00
_cell.angle_beta   90.00
_cell.angle_gamma   90.00
#
_symmetry.space_group_name_H-M   'P 1'
#
loop_
_entity.id
_entity.type
_entity.pdbx_description
1 polymer ?
#
loop_
_entity_poly.entity_id
_entity_poly.type
_entity_poly.pdbx_seq_one_letter_code
_entity_poly.pdbx_strand_id
1 'polypeptide(L)'
;MIKLNVKKFENQLLQRLRDLKISNRKVLLAVSTGVDSMVLLSGMLKLSKVLNVEINVAYIDHQLREQSKEETKFIKEFCFARNIPLYVYRWEKEEHPVQSIEVAAREVRYNFFEKVLKENNIEYLVTAHHGDDQAETFLMKLIRGGNIQQLQAIQSVRTFRENYQIVRPMLIFNKKEIYDYAKQLGIKYYEDETNKSDDYQRNRLRHHIIPVLKAENPEFLKHVLGYTQQLTNNLQAIQEVADVKLNKISKEETLDYDKFVKESPLWQRILLERYLEVKGLEIKETQVQQILAMLNDEKKPQAKFDLNEKFEFYHEYLEIGIRIKSTTSLNLEENFELKLNQWHNLEEGKKIGLFKIDEIELMPGDETLVVEDNENWVIRHRQPGDSLKMSFGNQKIKKVFIDKKIPSEQRNKSWLITKNKNEVYWILETKKTDLSLAPQNAKIHYILVFRKK
;
A
#
# COMPACT_ATOMS: atom_id res chain seq x y z
N MET A 1 -16.44 44.95 -21.70
CA MET A 1 -15.38 43.93 -21.61
C MET A 1 -15.18 43.39 -20.19
N ILE A 2 -15.05 44.22 -19.17
CA ILE A 2 -14.74 43.82 -17.79
C ILE A 2 -15.78 42.88 -17.18
N LYS A 3 -17.10 43.19 -17.26
CA LYS A 3 -18.18 42.33 -16.74
C LYS A 3 -18.29 40.95 -17.43
N LEU A 4 -17.82 40.85 -18.69
CA LEU A 4 -17.88 39.61 -19.46
C LEU A 4 -16.85 38.57 -18.91
N ASN A 5 -15.68 39.00 -18.45
CA ASN A 5 -14.63 38.14 -17.91
C ASN A 5 -15.00 37.53 -16.55
N VAL A 6 -15.64 38.31 -15.67
CA VAL A 6 -16.11 37.80 -14.36
C VAL A 6 -17.16 36.70 -14.55
N LYS A 7 -18.19 36.97 -15.36
CA LYS A 7 -19.23 35.97 -15.67
C LYS A 7 -18.68 34.71 -16.33
N LYS A 8 -17.69 34.86 -17.23
CA LYS A 8 -17.04 33.71 -17.87
C LYS A 8 -16.33 32.84 -16.82
N PHE A 9 -15.54 33.44 -15.94
CA PHE A 9 -14.86 32.74 -14.83
C PHE A 9 -15.86 31.99 -13.93
N GLU A 10 -16.91 32.68 -13.48
CA GLU A 10 -17.95 32.10 -12.61
C GLU A 10 -18.69 30.94 -13.29
N ASN A 11 -19.01 31.05 -14.58
CA ASN A 11 -19.68 30.00 -15.35
C ASN A 11 -18.74 28.76 -15.50
N GLN A 12 -17.48 29.00 -15.80
CA GLN A 12 -16.49 27.92 -15.87
C GLN A 12 -16.30 27.23 -14.52
N LEU A 13 -16.20 28.01 -13.43
CA LEU A 13 -16.11 27.46 -12.09
C LEU A 13 -17.37 26.67 -11.69
N LEU A 14 -18.55 27.20 -12.01
CA LEU A 14 -19.85 26.52 -11.79
C LEU A 14 -19.91 25.18 -12.50
N GLN A 15 -19.58 25.17 -13.79
CA GLN A 15 -19.57 23.92 -14.58
C GLN A 15 -18.56 22.93 -14.00
N ARG A 16 -17.36 23.41 -13.65
CA ARG A 16 -16.33 22.57 -13.08
C ARG A 16 -16.72 21.95 -11.73
N LEU A 17 -17.37 22.71 -10.86
CA LEU A 17 -17.86 22.21 -9.57
C LEU A 17 -18.97 21.14 -9.76
N ARG A 18 -19.82 21.29 -10.76
CA ARG A 18 -20.82 20.27 -11.12
C ARG A 18 -20.16 18.98 -11.62
N ASP A 19 -19.19 19.10 -12.52
CA ASP A 19 -18.44 17.95 -13.08
C ASP A 19 -17.70 17.20 -11.96
N LEU A 20 -17.22 17.92 -10.94
CA LEU A 20 -16.56 17.38 -9.77
C LEU A 20 -17.54 16.90 -8.66
N LYS A 21 -18.85 16.91 -8.95
CA LYS A 21 -19.93 16.42 -8.07
C LYS A 21 -20.00 17.13 -6.71
N ILE A 22 -19.69 18.42 -6.67
CA ILE A 22 -19.71 19.24 -5.44
C ILE A 22 -21.12 19.80 -5.12
N SER A 23 -22.11 19.68 -6.00
CA SER A 23 -23.47 20.12 -5.73
C SER A 23 -24.12 19.31 -4.58
N ASN A 24 -24.93 19.99 -3.75
CA ASN A 24 -25.63 19.41 -2.58
C ASN A 24 -24.65 18.79 -1.55
N ARG A 25 -23.51 19.44 -1.33
CA ARG A 25 -22.48 18.92 -0.42
C ARG A 25 -22.09 19.95 0.63
N LYS A 26 -21.63 19.43 1.76
CA LYS A 26 -20.88 20.18 2.77
C LYS A 26 -19.41 20.06 2.44
N VAL A 27 -18.69 21.20 2.38
CA VAL A 27 -17.28 21.25 1.96
C VAL A 27 -16.44 22.03 2.94
N LEU A 28 -15.16 21.64 3.05
CA LEU A 28 -14.13 22.36 3.78
C LEU A 28 -13.19 23.02 2.77
N LEU A 29 -13.12 24.36 2.76
CA LEU A 29 -12.16 25.12 1.96
C LEU A 29 -10.89 25.35 2.75
N ALA A 30 -9.76 24.92 2.21
CA ALA A 30 -8.44 25.28 2.71
C ALA A 30 -8.09 26.69 2.23
N VAL A 31 -8.04 27.65 3.13
CA VAL A 31 -7.78 29.05 2.83
C VAL A 31 -6.46 29.47 3.50
N SER A 32 -5.55 30.06 2.71
CA SER A 32 -4.25 30.58 3.17
C SER A 32 -4.18 32.11 3.16
N THR A 33 -5.31 32.82 2.97
CA THR A 33 -5.42 34.24 2.71
C THR A 33 -4.73 34.79 1.44
N GLY A 34 -3.97 33.95 0.74
CA GLY A 34 -3.40 34.28 -0.57
C GLY A 34 -4.46 34.40 -1.66
N VAL A 35 -4.11 35.07 -2.77
CA VAL A 35 -5.03 35.39 -3.87
C VAL A 35 -5.82 34.18 -4.39
N ASP A 36 -5.16 33.03 -4.58
CA ASP A 36 -5.80 31.83 -5.12
C ASP A 36 -6.92 31.31 -4.21
N SER A 37 -6.64 31.21 -2.93
CA SER A 37 -7.59 30.72 -1.92
C SER A 37 -8.74 31.70 -1.69
N MET A 38 -8.47 33.02 -1.71
CA MET A 38 -9.49 34.05 -1.55
C MET A 38 -10.39 34.16 -2.78
N VAL A 39 -9.86 33.97 -3.99
CA VAL A 39 -10.64 33.89 -5.24
C VAL A 39 -11.53 32.64 -5.22
N LEU A 40 -10.99 31.49 -4.84
CA LEU A 40 -11.79 30.28 -4.70
C LEU A 40 -12.93 30.46 -3.70
N LEU A 41 -12.63 30.98 -2.51
CA LEU A 41 -13.63 31.24 -1.46
C LEU A 41 -14.72 32.20 -1.96
N SER A 42 -14.33 33.31 -2.59
CA SER A 42 -15.27 34.30 -3.14
C SER A 42 -16.15 33.71 -4.25
N GLY A 43 -15.56 32.93 -5.17
CA GLY A 43 -16.30 32.25 -6.23
C GLY A 43 -17.27 31.19 -5.68
N MET A 44 -16.83 30.38 -4.73
CA MET A 44 -17.68 29.39 -4.08
C MET A 44 -18.85 30.01 -3.33
N LEU A 45 -18.63 31.11 -2.61
CA LEU A 45 -19.70 31.86 -1.92
C LEU A 45 -20.76 32.39 -2.87
N LYS A 46 -20.37 32.93 -4.02
CA LYS A 46 -21.31 33.37 -5.05
C LYS A 46 -22.16 32.22 -5.64
N LEU A 47 -21.54 31.05 -5.77
CA LEU A 47 -22.16 29.90 -6.40
C LEU A 47 -22.86 28.97 -5.38
N SER A 48 -22.66 29.19 -4.07
CA SER A 48 -23.14 28.29 -3.01
C SER A 48 -24.66 28.04 -3.07
N LYS A 49 -25.46 29.08 -3.29
CA LYS A 49 -26.92 28.95 -3.39
C LYS A 49 -27.34 28.15 -4.63
N VAL A 50 -26.68 28.37 -5.77
CA VAL A 50 -27.00 27.66 -7.04
C VAL A 50 -26.62 26.19 -6.97
N LEU A 51 -25.54 25.87 -6.25
CA LEU A 51 -25.02 24.52 -6.08
C LEU A 51 -25.59 23.84 -4.83
N ASN A 52 -26.29 24.55 -3.98
CA ASN A 52 -26.73 24.09 -2.65
C ASN A 52 -25.56 23.52 -1.84
N VAL A 53 -24.49 24.32 -1.70
CA VAL A 53 -23.24 23.92 -1.00
C VAL A 53 -23.13 24.65 0.31
N GLU A 54 -22.90 23.91 1.40
CA GLU A 54 -22.54 24.44 2.70
C GLU A 54 -21.01 24.61 2.78
N ILE A 55 -20.55 25.83 2.96
CA ILE A 55 -19.14 26.18 2.97
C ILE A 55 -18.63 26.31 4.39
N ASN A 56 -17.56 25.60 4.69
CA ASN A 56 -16.77 25.69 5.91
C ASN A 56 -15.34 26.08 5.52
N VAL A 57 -14.64 26.84 6.33
CA VAL A 57 -13.29 27.32 6.06
C VAL A 57 -12.31 26.78 7.09
N ALA A 58 -11.18 26.26 6.62
CA ALA A 58 -10.02 25.87 7.44
C ALA A 58 -8.84 26.82 7.14
N TYR A 59 -8.28 27.41 8.17
CA TYR A 59 -7.12 28.29 8.11
C TYR A 59 -6.05 27.82 9.09
N ILE A 60 -4.79 27.87 8.65
CA ILE A 60 -3.65 27.54 9.52
C ILE A 60 -2.74 28.74 9.63
N ASP A 61 -2.55 29.19 10.85
CA ASP A 61 -1.53 30.15 11.22
C ASP A 61 -0.22 29.45 11.50
N HIS A 62 0.67 29.43 10.53
CA HIS A 62 1.99 28.78 10.65
C HIS A 62 2.99 29.60 11.46
N GLN A 63 2.67 30.81 11.87
CA GLN A 63 3.53 31.75 12.62
C GLN A 63 4.93 31.96 12.03
N LEU A 64 5.08 31.78 10.74
CA LEU A 64 6.37 31.92 10.05
C LEU A 64 6.75 33.42 9.82
N ARG A 65 5.79 34.35 10.00
CA ARG A 65 5.94 35.77 9.69
C ARG A 65 5.17 36.65 10.68
N GLU A 66 5.60 37.89 10.80
CA GLU A 66 4.85 38.88 11.59
C GLU A 66 3.46 39.19 11.02
N GLN A 67 3.35 39.19 9.69
CA GLN A 67 2.09 39.38 8.95
C GLN A 67 1.01 38.35 9.29
N SER A 68 1.36 37.15 9.78
CA SER A 68 0.41 36.07 10.11
C SER A 68 -0.69 36.53 11.09
N LYS A 69 -0.40 37.50 11.97
CA LYS A 69 -1.41 38.03 12.89
C LYS A 69 -2.49 38.83 12.17
N GLU A 70 -2.11 39.64 11.18
CA GLU A 70 -3.04 40.42 10.36
C GLU A 70 -3.88 39.51 9.47
N GLU A 71 -3.27 38.49 8.88
CA GLU A 71 -3.93 37.46 8.06
C GLU A 71 -4.97 36.72 8.88
N THR A 72 -4.61 36.27 10.09
CA THR A 72 -5.52 35.57 11.01
C THR A 72 -6.70 36.48 11.40
N LYS A 73 -6.45 37.75 11.71
CA LYS A 73 -7.51 38.73 12.02
C LYS A 73 -8.43 38.92 10.82
N PHE A 74 -7.87 39.10 9.64
CA PHE A 74 -8.62 39.29 8.40
C PHE A 74 -9.54 38.13 8.10
N ILE A 75 -9.06 36.89 8.14
CA ILE A 75 -9.90 35.73 7.79
C ILE A 75 -11.01 35.51 8.84
N LYS A 76 -10.74 35.78 10.12
CA LYS A 76 -11.75 35.75 11.18
C LYS A 76 -12.86 36.76 10.93
N GLU A 77 -12.52 38.01 10.65
CA GLU A 77 -13.48 39.09 10.36
C GLU A 77 -14.26 38.77 9.06
N PHE A 78 -13.59 38.27 8.03
CA PHE A 78 -14.20 37.92 6.76
C PHE A 78 -15.26 36.83 6.93
N CYS A 79 -14.95 35.75 7.64
CA CYS A 79 -15.87 34.63 7.87
C CYS A 79 -17.00 35.04 8.84
N PHE A 80 -16.71 35.76 9.90
CA PHE A 80 -17.70 36.24 10.86
C PHE A 80 -18.77 37.11 10.18
N ALA A 81 -18.35 38.09 9.37
CA ALA A 81 -19.26 38.99 8.65
C ALA A 81 -20.18 38.27 7.66
N ARG A 82 -19.92 37.00 7.32
CA ARG A 82 -20.67 36.19 6.33
C ARG A 82 -21.30 34.95 6.94
N ASN A 83 -21.23 34.79 8.27
CA ASN A 83 -21.71 33.62 9.00
C ASN A 83 -21.13 32.30 8.43
N ILE A 84 -19.84 32.27 8.11
CA ILE A 84 -19.15 31.10 7.60
C ILE A 84 -18.42 30.42 8.77
N PRO A 85 -18.66 29.11 9.04
CA PRO A 85 -17.89 28.36 10.02
C PRO A 85 -16.39 28.40 9.68
N LEU A 86 -15.57 28.83 10.63
CA LEU A 86 -14.13 28.96 10.49
C LEU A 86 -13.42 28.12 11.55
N TYR A 87 -12.57 27.20 11.10
CA TYR A 87 -11.68 26.41 11.93
C TYR A 87 -10.27 26.95 11.78
N VAL A 88 -9.63 27.29 12.90
CA VAL A 88 -8.29 27.85 12.92
C VAL A 88 -7.37 26.93 13.70
N TYR A 89 -6.26 26.56 13.10
CA TYR A 89 -5.16 25.90 13.80
C TYR A 89 -3.97 26.85 13.86
N ARG A 90 -3.39 26.98 15.03
CA ARG A 90 -2.16 27.73 15.24
C ARG A 90 -1.03 26.74 15.48
N TRP A 91 -0.05 26.73 14.58
CA TRP A 91 1.15 25.92 14.72
C TRP A 91 2.20 26.75 15.44
N GLU A 92 2.46 26.40 16.71
CA GLU A 92 3.35 27.17 17.57
C GLU A 92 4.80 27.08 17.08
N LYS A 93 5.56 28.16 17.21
CA LYS A 93 6.96 28.22 16.71
C LYS A 93 7.88 27.20 17.36
N GLU A 94 7.59 26.86 18.60
CA GLU A 94 8.31 25.89 19.41
C GLU A 94 8.19 24.44 18.84
N GLU A 95 7.16 24.19 18.06
CA GLU A 95 6.91 22.88 17.40
C GLU A 95 7.58 22.80 16.01
N HIS A 96 8.20 23.89 15.53
CA HIS A 96 8.79 23.91 14.20
C HIS A 96 10.11 23.13 14.19
N PRO A 97 10.28 22.15 13.28
CA PRO A 97 11.54 21.43 13.15
C PRO A 97 12.62 22.34 12.56
N VAL A 98 13.86 22.09 12.94
CA VAL A 98 15.03 22.85 12.43
C VAL A 98 15.28 22.55 10.94
N GLN A 99 14.91 21.37 10.48
CA GLN A 99 15.08 20.95 9.08
C GLN A 99 13.74 20.50 8.49
N SER A 100 13.60 20.68 7.17
CA SER A 100 12.41 20.21 6.42
C SER A 100 11.09 20.84 6.90
N ILE A 101 11.10 22.10 7.30
CA ILE A 101 9.92 22.83 7.81
C ILE A 101 8.71 22.75 6.85
N GLU A 102 8.94 22.76 5.53
CA GLU A 102 7.86 22.66 4.53
C GLU A 102 7.15 21.30 4.57
N VAL A 103 7.92 20.22 4.77
CA VAL A 103 7.36 18.87 4.86
C VAL A 103 6.53 18.76 6.14
N ALA A 104 7.06 19.24 7.26
CA ALA A 104 6.34 19.26 8.55
C ALA A 104 5.09 20.14 8.47
N ALA A 105 5.19 21.35 7.92
CA ALA A 105 4.05 22.24 7.71
C ALA A 105 2.95 21.60 6.84
N ARG A 106 3.36 20.82 5.83
CA ARG A 106 2.42 20.06 5.01
C ARG A 106 1.72 18.97 5.81
N GLU A 107 2.43 18.23 6.62
CA GLU A 107 1.87 17.15 7.45
C GLU A 107 0.90 17.71 8.50
N VAL A 108 1.31 18.73 9.25
CA VAL A 108 0.46 19.46 10.22
C VAL A 108 -0.83 19.93 9.56
N ARG A 109 -0.71 20.51 8.35
CA ARG A 109 -1.86 21.00 7.57
C ARG A 109 -2.85 19.90 7.28
N TYR A 110 -2.38 18.76 6.76
CA TYR A 110 -3.27 17.67 6.37
C TYR A 110 -3.86 16.95 7.57
N ASN A 111 -3.14 16.83 8.68
CA ASN A 111 -3.67 16.29 9.93
C ASN A 111 -4.77 17.18 10.51
N PHE A 112 -4.58 18.50 10.47
CA PHE A 112 -5.62 19.44 10.88
C PHE A 112 -6.87 19.35 10.00
N PHE A 113 -6.70 19.31 8.68
CA PHE A 113 -7.84 19.15 7.77
C PHE A 113 -8.61 17.85 8.05
N GLU A 114 -7.92 16.76 8.24
CA GLU A 114 -8.53 15.46 8.56
C GLU A 114 -9.37 15.55 9.85
N LYS A 115 -8.81 16.15 10.90
CA LYS A 115 -9.51 16.37 12.17
C LYS A 115 -10.81 17.16 11.96
N VAL A 116 -10.75 18.29 11.24
CA VAL A 116 -11.93 19.12 10.98
C VAL A 116 -12.97 18.38 10.14
N LEU A 117 -12.56 17.65 9.09
CA LEU A 117 -13.44 16.87 8.24
C LEU A 117 -14.19 15.82 9.06
N LYS A 118 -13.48 15.10 9.93
CA LYS A 118 -14.04 14.04 10.79
C LYS A 118 -15.03 14.60 11.82
N GLU A 119 -14.62 15.63 12.56
CA GLU A 119 -15.44 16.23 13.65
C GLU A 119 -16.73 16.86 13.13
N ASN A 120 -16.75 17.30 11.86
CA ASN A 120 -17.89 18.01 11.27
C ASN A 120 -18.65 17.23 10.20
N ASN A 121 -18.34 15.93 10.01
CA ASN A 121 -18.95 15.05 9.00
C ASN A 121 -18.89 15.67 7.59
N ILE A 122 -17.70 16.13 7.18
CA ILE A 122 -17.43 16.72 5.86
C ILE A 122 -16.61 15.72 5.05
N GLU A 123 -17.03 15.40 3.83
CA GLU A 123 -16.33 14.46 2.94
C GLU A 123 -15.31 15.14 2.00
N TYR A 124 -15.51 16.42 1.71
CA TYR A 124 -14.80 17.13 0.64
C TYR A 124 -13.91 18.24 1.17
N LEU A 125 -12.62 18.12 0.91
CA LEU A 125 -11.63 19.19 1.09
C LEU A 125 -11.39 19.88 -0.26
N VAL A 126 -11.68 21.17 -0.36
CA VAL A 126 -11.47 21.95 -1.58
C VAL A 126 -10.24 22.83 -1.44
N THR A 127 -9.33 22.76 -2.43
CA THR A 127 -8.07 23.53 -2.42
C THR A 127 -7.90 24.34 -3.71
N ALA A 128 -7.18 25.44 -3.63
CA ALA A 128 -7.05 26.44 -4.69
C ALA A 128 -5.88 26.20 -5.66
N HIS A 129 -5.45 24.95 -5.86
CA HIS A 129 -4.43 24.63 -6.88
C HIS A 129 -4.96 25.01 -8.28
N HIS A 130 -4.10 25.62 -9.08
CA HIS A 130 -4.45 26.15 -10.40
C HIS A 130 -3.56 25.59 -11.52
N GLY A 131 -3.82 26.00 -12.78
CA GLY A 131 -3.14 25.46 -13.96
C GLY A 131 -1.63 25.66 -13.97
N ASP A 132 -1.11 26.75 -13.41
CA ASP A 132 0.34 26.96 -13.28
C ASP A 132 0.95 25.95 -12.28
N ASP A 133 0.29 25.65 -11.14
CA ASP A 133 0.74 24.62 -10.20
C ASP A 133 0.78 23.24 -10.86
N GLN A 134 -0.18 22.95 -11.75
CA GLN A 134 -0.21 21.71 -12.53
C GLN A 134 1.05 21.59 -13.40
N ALA A 135 1.36 22.66 -14.16
CA ALA A 135 2.54 22.68 -15.03
C ALA A 135 3.86 22.60 -14.23
N GLU A 136 3.98 23.32 -13.12
CA GLU A 136 5.12 23.24 -12.21
C GLU A 136 5.33 21.80 -11.74
N THR A 137 4.27 21.17 -11.25
CA THR A 137 4.34 19.80 -10.70
C THR A 137 4.65 18.78 -11.79
N PHE A 138 4.03 18.90 -12.96
CA PHE A 138 4.30 18.03 -14.11
C PHE A 138 5.78 18.11 -14.52
N LEU A 139 6.31 19.32 -14.72
CA LEU A 139 7.71 19.50 -15.09
C LEU A 139 8.68 19.00 -14.00
N MET A 140 8.40 19.27 -12.73
CA MET A 140 9.21 18.74 -11.62
C MET A 140 9.29 17.22 -11.64
N LYS A 141 8.17 16.54 -11.88
CA LYS A 141 8.11 15.08 -11.95
C LYS A 141 8.81 14.55 -13.19
N LEU A 142 8.63 15.20 -14.33
CA LEU A 142 9.31 14.86 -15.59
C LEU A 142 10.84 14.98 -15.47
N ILE A 143 11.34 16.07 -14.91
CA ILE A 143 12.78 16.32 -14.71
C ILE A 143 13.40 15.30 -13.74
N ARG A 144 12.65 14.87 -12.72
CA ARG A 144 13.13 13.87 -11.74
C ARG A 144 13.12 12.44 -12.25
N GLY A 145 12.57 12.18 -13.43
CA GLY A 145 12.43 10.81 -13.97
C GLY A 145 11.44 9.95 -13.19
N GLY A 146 10.37 10.54 -12.68
CA GLY A 146 9.30 9.81 -12.01
C GLY A 146 8.63 8.79 -12.93
N ASN A 147 8.03 7.73 -12.34
CA ASN A 147 7.22 6.79 -13.13
C ASN A 147 6.01 7.49 -13.76
N ILE A 148 5.40 6.83 -14.74
CA ILE A 148 4.29 7.41 -15.51
C ILE A 148 3.09 7.79 -14.61
N GLN A 149 2.86 7.08 -13.50
CA GLN A 149 1.81 7.41 -12.55
C GLN A 149 2.04 8.77 -11.89
N GLN A 150 3.29 9.13 -11.61
CA GLN A 150 3.63 10.43 -11.01
C GLN A 150 3.43 11.60 -11.99
N LEU A 151 3.47 11.35 -13.31
CA LEU A 151 3.24 12.37 -14.33
C LEU A 151 1.76 12.82 -14.43
N GLN A 152 0.83 12.17 -13.74
CA GLN A 152 -0.53 12.70 -13.55
C GLN A 152 -0.51 14.05 -12.81
N ALA A 153 0.60 14.37 -12.14
CA ALA A 153 0.85 15.61 -11.40
C ALA A 153 -0.24 15.88 -10.33
N ILE A 154 -1.03 16.96 -10.48
CA ILE A 154 -2.10 17.32 -9.56
C ILE A 154 -3.44 16.82 -10.09
N GLN A 155 -4.01 15.80 -9.48
CA GLN A 155 -5.33 15.29 -9.88
C GLN A 155 -6.46 16.23 -9.43
N SER A 156 -7.47 16.41 -10.28
CA SER A 156 -8.65 17.23 -9.97
C SER A 156 -9.44 16.72 -8.77
N VAL A 157 -9.51 15.41 -8.62
CA VAL A 157 -10.07 14.72 -7.45
C VAL A 157 -9.07 13.64 -7.02
N ARG A 158 -8.83 13.53 -5.74
CA ARG A 158 -7.97 12.48 -5.17
C ARG A 158 -8.51 12.04 -3.83
N THR A 159 -8.52 10.73 -3.58
CA THR A 159 -8.78 10.20 -2.24
C THR A 159 -7.76 10.74 -1.24
N PHE A 160 -8.25 11.18 -0.11
CA PHE A 160 -7.45 11.70 1.00
C PHE A 160 -7.78 10.90 2.25
N ARG A 161 -6.76 10.27 2.80
CA ARG A 161 -7.01 9.23 3.81
C ARG A 161 -8.02 8.21 3.24
N GLU A 162 -8.66 7.41 4.04
CA GLU A 162 -9.56 6.36 3.53
C GLU A 162 -10.93 6.88 3.09
N ASN A 163 -11.40 8.00 3.68
CA ASN A 163 -12.81 8.39 3.60
C ASN A 163 -13.08 9.78 3.01
N TYR A 164 -12.06 10.54 2.64
CA TYR A 164 -12.22 11.92 2.19
C TYR A 164 -11.75 12.11 0.75
N GLN A 165 -12.24 13.20 0.13
CA GLN A 165 -11.84 13.57 -1.23
C GLN A 165 -11.22 14.97 -1.22
N ILE A 166 -10.03 15.12 -1.81
CA ILE A 166 -9.49 16.45 -2.12
C ILE A 166 -9.94 16.84 -3.53
N VAL A 167 -10.58 17.99 -3.64
CA VAL A 167 -11.11 18.54 -4.91
C VAL A 167 -10.40 19.84 -5.26
N ARG A 168 -10.04 20.00 -6.53
CA ARG A 168 -9.27 21.13 -7.04
C ARG A 168 -9.94 21.74 -8.27
N PRO A 169 -10.96 22.58 -8.06
CA PRO A 169 -11.76 23.10 -9.17
C PRO A 169 -11.00 24.13 -10.00
N MET A 170 -9.94 24.77 -9.44
CA MET A 170 -9.24 25.85 -10.11
C MET A 170 -8.13 25.40 -11.06
N LEU A 171 -7.88 24.11 -11.25
CA LEU A 171 -6.86 23.61 -12.19
C LEU A 171 -7.10 24.03 -13.66
N ILE A 172 -8.31 24.44 -14.01
CA ILE A 172 -8.66 24.94 -15.36
C ILE A 172 -8.29 26.42 -15.57
N PHE A 173 -7.95 27.15 -14.51
CA PHE A 173 -7.61 28.58 -14.57
C PHE A 173 -6.10 28.78 -14.46
N ASN A 174 -5.59 29.78 -15.19
CA ASN A 174 -4.22 30.25 -15.02
C ASN A 174 -4.13 31.38 -13.95
N LYS A 175 -2.91 31.63 -13.50
CA LYS A 175 -2.64 32.62 -12.46
C LYS A 175 -3.11 34.04 -12.84
N LYS A 176 -3.01 34.41 -14.10
CA LYS A 176 -3.46 35.69 -14.61
C LYS A 176 -4.98 35.85 -14.50
N GLU A 177 -5.74 34.84 -14.88
CA GLU A 177 -7.21 34.84 -14.75
C GLU A 177 -7.64 35.01 -13.29
N ILE A 178 -6.92 34.39 -12.35
CA ILE A 178 -7.18 34.51 -10.90
C ILE A 178 -6.92 35.94 -10.43
N TYR A 179 -5.79 36.54 -10.79
CA TYR A 179 -5.49 37.93 -10.44
C TYR A 179 -6.50 38.91 -11.08
N ASP A 180 -6.84 38.72 -12.35
CA ASP A 180 -7.82 39.54 -13.04
C ASP A 180 -9.19 39.48 -12.36
N TYR A 181 -9.63 38.31 -11.94
CA TYR A 181 -10.87 38.13 -11.17
C TYR A 181 -10.81 38.82 -9.81
N ALA A 182 -9.71 38.63 -9.06
CA ALA A 182 -9.51 39.30 -7.77
C ALA A 182 -9.55 40.81 -7.88
N LYS A 183 -8.84 41.37 -8.87
CA LYS A 183 -8.79 42.83 -9.14
C LYS A 183 -10.16 43.39 -9.51
N GLN A 184 -10.91 42.70 -10.40
CA GLN A 184 -12.22 43.18 -10.86
C GLN A 184 -13.26 43.22 -9.76
N LEU A 185 -13.16 42.33 -8.77
CA LEU A 185 -14.09 42.24 -7.66
C LEU A 185 -13.58 42.92 -6.36
N GLY A 186 -12.38 43.50 -6.39
CA GLY A 186 -11.76 44.09 -5.22
C GLY A 186 -11.56 43.09 -4.08
N ILE A 187 -11.23 41.86 -4.40
CA ILE A 187 -10.99 40.83 -3.37
C ILE A 187 -9.70 41.15 -2.66
N LYS A 188 -9.77 41.32 -1.34
CA LYS A 188 -8.59 41.52 -0.48
C LYS A 188 -7.89 40.17 -0.28
N TYR A 189 -6.56 40.19 -0.40
CA TYR A 189 -5.68 39.04 -0.15
C TYR A 189 -4.31 39.51 0.34
N TYR A 190 -3.47 38.59 0.81
CA TYR A 190 -2.11 38.82 1.24
C TYR A 190 -1.12 38.10 0.34
N GLU A 191 0.00 38.72 0.00
CA GLU A 191 1.05 38.09 -0.81
C GLU A 191 2.15 37.54 0.08
N ASP A 192 2.66 36.39 -0.31
CA ASP A 192 3.77 35.72 0.34
C ASP A 192 5.09 36.16 -0.31
N GLU A 193 5.90 36.94 0.39
CA GLU A 193 7.19 37.42 -0.12
C GLU A 193 8.18 36.30 -0.41
N THR A 194 8.09 35.16 0.27
CA THR A 194 8.97 34.00 0.03
C THR A 194 8.79 33.39 -1.37
N ASN A 195 7.69 33.68 -2.04
CA ASN A 195 7.47 33.28 -3.43
C ASN A 195 8.41 33.97 -4.44
N LYS A 196 9.14 34.98 -4.04
CA LYS A 196 10.06 35.73 -4.92
C LYS A 196 11.47 35.15 -4.99
N SER A 197 11.85 34.24 -4.07
CA SER A 197 13.16 33.60 -4.04
C SER A 197 13.25 32.45 -5.04
N ASP A 198 14.43 32.28 -5.69
CA ASP A 198 14.75 31.18 -6.60
C ASP A 198 15.45 29.99 -5.92
N ASP A 199 15.49 29.95 -4.59
CA ASP A 199 16.13 28.88 -3.82
C ASP A 199 15.53 27.51 -4.14
N TYR A 200 14.23 27.48 -4.34
CA TYR A 200 13.50 26.25 -4.61
C TYR A 200 13.33 25.97 -6.10
N GLN A 201 13.47 24.69 -6.49
CA GLN A 201 13.25 24.27 -7.87
C GLN A 201 11.90 24.71 -8.44
N ARG A 202 10.85 24.69 -7.60
CA ARG A 202 9.51 25.10 -7.99
C ARG A 202 9.45 26.57 -8.40
N ASN A 203 10.11 27.44 -7.64
CA ASN A 203 10.18 28.88 -7.93
C ASN A 203 11.00 29.15 -9.21
N ARG A 204 12.12 28.45 -9.41
CA ARG A 204 12.89 28.56 -10.67
C ARG A 204 12.07 28.17 -11.89
N LEU A 205 11.27 27.11 -11.81
CA LEU A 205 10.37 26.72 -12.92
C LEU A 205 9.31 27.80 -13.15
N ARG A 206 8.71 28.34 -12.08
CA ARG A 206 7.70 29.39 -12.13
C ARG A 206 8.20 30.68 -12.75
N HIS A 207 9.42 31.10 -12.39
CA HIS A 207 9.96 32.40 -12.79
C HIS A 207 10.65 32.35 -14.15
N HIS A 208 11.35 31.26 -14.50
CA HIS A 208 12.25 31.22 -15.65
C HIS A 208 11.80 30.28 -16.76
N ILE A 209 11.14 29.17 -16.47
CA ILE A 209 10.83 28.15 -17.48
C ILE A 209 9.39 28.25 -18.00
N ILE A 210 8.42 28.27 -17.09
CA ILE A 210 7.00 28.32 -17.48
C ILE A 210 6.66 29.57 -18.29
N PRO A 211 7.16 30.78 -17.98
CA PRO A 211 6.93 31.94 -18.81
C PRO A 211 7.42 31.79 -20.24
N VAL A 212 8.60 31.18 -20.44
CA VAL A 212 9.14 30.91 -21.79
C VAL A 212 8.24 29.94 -22.55
N LEU A 213 7.82 28.84 -21.93
CA LEU A 213 6.92 27.87 -22.55
C LEU A 213 5.55 28.47 -22.90
N LYS A 214 5.04 29.39 -22.08
CA LYS A 214 3.81 30.15 -22.39
C LYS A 214 3.98 31.15 -23.52
N ALA A 215 5.18 31.70 -23.67
CA ALA A 215 5.49 32.60 -24.79
C ALA A 215 5.57 31.84 -26.12
N GLU A 216 6.12 30.65 -26.11
CA GLU A 216 6.13 29.76 -27.28
C GLU A 216 4.73 29.25 -27.65
N ASN A 217 3.90 28.91 -26.63
CA ASN A 217 2.53 28.50 -26.84
C ASN A 217 1.60 29.01 -25.73
N PRO A 218 0.72 29.99 -26.00
CA PRO A 218 -0.21 30.51 -25.00
C PRO A 218 -1.18 29.46 -24.42
N GLU A 219 -1.43 28.36 -25.12
CA GLU A 219 -2.28 27.23 -24.67
C GLU A 219 -1.50 26.17 -23.87
N PHE A 220 -0.21 26.39 -23.59
CA PHE A 220 0.68 25.43 -22.90
C PHE A 220 0.06 24.83 -21.64
N LEU A 221 -0.51 25.65 -20.75
CA LEU A 221 -1.14 25.15 -19.51
C LEU A 221 -2.34 24.25 -19.78
N LYS A 222 -3.14 24.59 -20.79
CA LYS A 222 -4.29 23.80 -21.20
C LYS A 222 -3.85 22.45 -21.80
N HIS A 223 -2.77 22.44 -22.57
CA HIS A 223 -2.19 21.22 -23.11
C HIS A 223 -1.68 20.33 -21.97
N VAL A 224 -0.93 20.86 -21.00
CA VAL A 224 -0.47 20.10 -19.82
C VAL A 224 -1.65 19.51 -19.06
N LEU A 225 -2.69 20.29 -18.80
CA LEU A 225 -3.90 19.80 -18.14
C LEU A 225 -4.58 18.69 -18.95
N GLY A 226 -4.70 18.86 -20.27
CA GLY A 226 -5.26 17.86 -21.17
C GLY A 226 -4.48 16.55 -21.16
N TYR A 227 -3.15 16.60 -21.29
CA TYR A 227 -2.30 15.41 -21.25
C TYR A 227 -2.34 14.70 -19.90
N THR A 228 -2.28 15.43 -18.79
CA THR A 228 -2.35 14.82 -17.48
C THR A 228 -3.71 14.18 -17.20
N GLN A 229 -4.80 14.76 -17.74
CA GLN A 229 -6.13 14.17 -17.64
C GLN A 229 -6.27 12.90 -18.50
N GLN A 230 -5.76 12.90 -19.74
CA GLN A 230 -5.74 11.71 -20.59
C GLN A 230 -4.92 10.58 -19.94
N LEU A 231 -3.75 10.93 -19.38
CA LEU A 231 -2.92 9.97 -18.67
C LEU A 231 -3.66 9.37 -17.48
N THR A 232 -4.34 10.20 -16.68
CA THR A 232 -5.14 9.74 -15.54
C THR A 232 -6.22 8.75 -15.97
N ASN A 233 -6.98 9.08 -17.03
CA ASN A 233 -8.05 8.24 -17.54
C ASN A 233 -7.51 6.90 -18.08
N ASN A 234 -6.39 6.93 -18.81
CA ASN A 234 -5.77 5.72 -19.36
C ASN A 234 -5.22 4.81 -18.24
N LEU A 235 -4.57 5.39 -17.25
CA LEU A 235 -4.07 4.61 -16.10
C LEU A 235 -5.22 4.01 -15.29
N GLN A 236 -6.31 4.74 -15.11
CA GLN A 236 -7.49 4.21 -14.42
C GLN A 236 -8.09 3.03 -15.20
N ALA A 237 -8.25 3.14 -16.52
CA ALA A 237 -8.75 2.04 -17.34
C ALA A 237 -7.84 0.79 -17.27
N ILE A 238 -6.51 1.00 -17.27
CA ILE A 238 -5.55 -0.11 -17.08
C ILE A 238 -5.71 -0.74 -15.68
N GLN A 239 -5.87 0.06 -14.63
CA GLN A 239 -6.06 -0.43 -13.27
C GLN A 239 -7.35 -1.26 -13.13
N GLU A 240 -8.47 -0.80 -13.72
CA GLU A 240 -9.73 -1.55 -13.72
C GLU A 240 -9.56 -2.93 -14.38
N VAL A 241 -8.87 -3.00 -15.53
CA VAL A 241 -8.58 -4.29 -16.19
C VAL A 241 -7.61 -5.13 -15.35
N ALA A 242 -6.60 -4.52 -14.74
CA ALA A 242 -5.65 -5.20 -13.86
C ALA A 242 -6.35 -5.82 -12.64
N ASP A 243 -7.29 -5.10 -12.01
CA ASP A 243 -8.07 -5.60 -10.88
C ASP A 243 -8.92 -6.83 -11.26
N VAL A 244 -9.57 -6.79 -12.42
CA VAL A 244 -10.33 -7.96 -12.95
C VAL A 244 -9.40 -9.15 -13.19
N LYS A 245 -8.20 -8.93 -13.75
CA LYS A 245 -7.23 -10.00 -13.98
C LYS A 245 -6.64 -10.54 -12.68
N LEU A 246 -6.28 -9.66 -11.73
CA LEU A 246 -5.80 -10.07 -10.41
C LEU A 246 -6.81 -10.96 -9.69
N ASN A 247 -8.08 -10.59 -9.67
CA ASN A 247 -9.13 -11.38 -9.04
C ASN A 247 -9.22 -12.80 -9.63
N LYS A 248 -8.94 -12.99 -10.92
CA LYS A 248 -8.95 -14.31 -11.58
C LYS A 248 -7.76 -15.20 -11.20
N ILE A 249 -6.63 -14.60 -10.86
CA ILE A 249 -5.40 -15.30 -10.50
C ILE A 249 -5.13 -15.31 -9.00
N SER A 250 -5.88 -14.55 -8.20
CA SER A 250 -5.75 -14.53 -6.75
C SER A 250 -6.32 -15.78 -6.11
N LYS A 251 -5.65 -16.20 -5.04
CA LYS A 251 -6.08 -17.26 -4.11
C LYS A 251 -5.91 -16.69 -2.71
N GLU A 252 -7.00 -16.22 -2.11
CA GLU A 252 -6.95 -15.51 -0.81
C GLU A 252 -5.94 -14.35 -0.82
N GLU A 253 -4.83 -14.49 -0.10
CA GLU A 253 -3.78 -13.47 0.04
C GLU A 253 -2.64 -13.61 -0.98
N THR A 254 -2.64 -14.68 -1.79
CA THR A 254 -1.58 -15.03 -2.75
C THR A 254 -2.06 -14.99 -4.19
N LEU A 255 -1.14 -15.15 -5.13
CA LEU A 255 -1.45 -15.30 -6.55
C LEU A 255 -1.07 -16.71 -7.04
N ASP A 256 -1.86 -17.25 -7.94
CA ASP A 256 -1.61 -18.49 -8.65
C ASP A 256 -0.47 -18.29 -9.67
N TYR A 257 0.68 -18.92 -9.43
CA TYR A 257 1.86 -18.79 -10.27
C TYR A 257 1.62 -19.24 -11.72
N ASP A 258 0.97 -20.41 -11.92
CA ASP A 258 0.74 -20.95 -13.27
C ASP A 258 -0.16 -20.04 -14.11
N LYS A 259 -1.11 -19.35 -13.48
CA LYS A 259 -1.95 -18.36 -14.16
C LYS A 259 -1.19 -17.07 -14.42
N PHE A 260 -0.37 -16.63 -13.46
CA PHE A 260 0.43 -15.41 -13.58
C PHE A 260 1.42 -15.49 -14.74
N VAL A 261 2.19 -16.58 -14.86
CA VAL A 261 3.20 -16.72 -15.91
C VAL A 261 2.61 -16.91 -17.32
N LYS A 262 1.32 -17.27 -17.42
CA LYS A 262 0.61 -17.33 -18.71
C LYS A 262 0.21 -15.97 -19.24
N GLU A 263 0.22 -14.94 -18.40
CA GLU A 263 0.01 -13.57 -18.86
C GLU A 263 1.20 -13.09 -19.68
N SER A 264 0.96 -12.15 -20.62
CA SER A 264 2.06 -11.57 -21.39
C SER A 264 3.04 -10.82 -20.46
N PRO A 265 4.33 -10.66 -20.84
CA PRO A 265 5.32 -9.96 -20.02
C PRO A 265 4.88 -8.56 -19.58
N LEU A 266 4.14 -7.84 -20.44
CA LEU A 266 3.55 -6.56 -20.09
C LEU A 266 2.52 -6.68 -18.97
N TRP A 267 1.62 -7.66 -19.07
CA TRP A 267 0.61 -7.88 -18.03
C TRP A 267 1.21 -8.43 -16.74
N GLN A 268 2.21 -9.30 -16.81
CA GLN A 268 2.93 -9.75 -15.60
C GLN A 268 3.47 -8.57 -14.80
N ARG A 269 4.07 -7.59 -15.49
CA ARG A 269 4.56 -6.37 -14.87
C ARG A 269 3.43 -5.55 -14.24
N ILE A 270 2.39 -5.24 -15.00
CA ILE A 270 1.26 -4.43 -14.50
C ILE A 270 0.56 -5.11 -13.31
N LEU A 271 0.37 -6.43 -13.38
CA LEU A 271 -0.28 -7.19 -12.32
C LEU A 271 0.59 -7.25 -11.05
N LEU A 272 1.91 -7.41 -11.20
CA LEU A 272 2.83 -7.38 -10.07
C LEU A 272 2.82 -6.00 -9.38
N GLU A 273 2.96 -4.92 -10.15
CA GLU A 273 2.89 -3.55 -9.63
C GLU A 273 1.56 -3.30 -8.91
N ARG A 274 0.45 -3.70 -9.52
CA ARG A 274 -0.88 -3.54 -8.93
C ARG A 274 -1.09 -4.37 -7.67
N TYR A 275 -0.61 -5.61 -7.65
CA TYR A 275 -0.67 -6.47 -6.48
C TYR A 275 0.09 -5.87 -5.28
N LEU A 276 1.28 -5.34 -5.52
CA LEU A 276 2.09 -4.67 -4.50
C LEU A 276 1.44 -3.37 -4.01
N GLU A 277 0.87 -2.58 -4.91
CA GLU A 277 0.13 -1.35 -4.59
C GLU A 277 -1.08 -1.63 -3.68
N VAL A 278 -1.90 -2.64 -4.02
CA VAL A 278 -3.07 -3.06 -3.20
C VAL A 278 -2.64 -3.50 -1.80
N LYS A 279 -1.45 -4.09 -1.66
CA LYS A 279 -0.87 -4.45 -0.35
C LYS A 279 -0.20 -3.26 0.36
N GLY A 280 -0.28 -2.04 -0.18
CA GLY A 280 0.29 -0.83 0.41
C GLY A 280 1.82 -0.75 0.33
N LEU A 281 2.44 -1.46 -0.63
CA LEU A 281 3.88 -1.50 -0.79
C LEU A 281 4.31 -0.69 -2.01
N GLU A 282 5.09 0.36 -1.76
CA GLU A 282 5.77 1.12 -2.80
C GLU A 282 7.13 0.50 -3.10
N ILE A 283 7.37 0.13 -4.35
CA ILE A 283 8.65 -0.44 -4.79
C ILE A 283 9.25 0.34 -5.96
N LYS A 284 10.56 0.22 -6.11
CA LYS A 284 11.31 0.83 -7.20
C LYS A 284 11.20 -0.01 -8.47
N GLU A 285 11.33 0.64 -9.63
CA GLU A 285 11.36 -0.01 -10.93
C GLU A 285 12.38 -1.17 -11.00
N THR A 286 13.57 -0.97 -10.43
CA THR A 286 14.62 -2.01 -10.37
C THR A 286 14.18 -3.25 -9.58
N GLN A 287 13.39 -3.08 -8.53
CA GLN A 287 12.87 -4.20 -7.74
C GLN A 287 11.81 -4.98 -8.52
N VAL A 288 10.93 -4.27 -9.27
CA VAL A 288 9.95 -4.93 -10.16
C VAL A 288 10.66 -5.82 -11.17
N GLN A 289 11.70 -5.30 -11.82
CA GLN A 289 12.49 -6.06 -12.81
C GLN A 289 13.16 -7.29 -12.19
N GLN A 290 13.72 -7.15 -10.97
CA GLN A 290 14.36 -8.27 -10.27
C GLN A 290 13.34 -9.36 -9.86
N ILE A 291 12.17 -8.98 -9.38
CA ILE A 291 11.12 -9.92 -9.05
C ILE A 291 10.63 -10.65 -10.31
N LEU A 292 10.39 -9.94 -11.41
CA LEU A 292 9.98 -10.57 -12.67
C LEU A 292 11.04 -11.53 -13.21
N ALA A 293 12.34 -11.15 -13.15
CA ALA A 293 13.42 -12.05 -13.51
C ALA A 293 13.48 -13.31 -12.63
N MET A 294 13.24 -13.15 -11.33
CA MET A 294 13.14 -14.27 -10.37
C MET A 294 11.97 -15.21 -10.70
N LEU A 295 10.80 -14.65 -11.04
CA LEU A 295 9.61 -15.44 -11.37
C LEU A 295 9.73 -16.18 -12.71
N ASN A 296 10.49 -15.66 -13.65
CA ASN A 296 10.72 -16.28 -14.97
C ASN A 296 11.93 -17.25 -15.00
N ASP A 297 12.60 -17.49 -13.86
CA ASP A 297 13.67 -18.49 -13.76
C ASP A 297 13.08 -19.89 -13.49
N GLU A 298 12.78 -20.64 -14.54
CA GLU A 298 12.21 -21.99 -14.47
C GLU A 298 13.05 -22.98 -13.64
N LYS A 299 14.34 -22.70 -13.45
CA LYS A 299 15.25 -23.57 -12.68
C LYS A 299 15.07 -23.41 -11.17
N LYS A 300 14.37 -22.35 -10.73
CA LYS A 300 14.18 -22.04 -9.31
C LYS A 300 12.70 -22.00 -8.93
N PRO A 301 12.07 -23.16 -8.68
CA PRO A 301 10.67 -23.23 -8.29
C PRO A 301 10.37 -22.65 -6.90
N GLN A 302 11.40 -22.21 -6.20
CA GLN A 302 11.32 -21.51 -4.91
C GLN A 302 12.36 -20.41 -4.88
N ALA A 303 11.91 -19.20 -4.63
CA ALA A 303 12.78 -18.02 -4.53
C ALA A 303 12.14 -16.97 -3.62
N LYS A 304 12.94 -16.06 -3.12
CA LYS A 304 12.48 -14.93 -2.32
C LYS A 304 13.23 -13.66 -2.67
N PHE A 305 12.58 -12.52 -2.48
CA PHE A 305 13.12 -11.21 -2.73
C PHE A 305 12.73 -10.25 -1.60
N ASP A 306 13.70 -9.56 -1.02
CA ASP A 306 13.48 -8.61 0.07
C ASP A 306 12.87 -7.31 -0.47
N LEU A 307 11.63 -7.02 -0.10
CA LEU A 307 10.95 -5.77 -0.49
C LEU A 307 11.42 -4.58 0.36
N ASN A 308 11.47 -4.78 1.67
CA ASN A 308 11.95 -3.81 2.66
C ASN A 308 12.40 -4.53 3.95
N GLU A 309 12.60 -3.81 5.06
CA GLU A 309 13.02 -4.41 6.33
C GLU A 309 12.00 -5.40 6.89
N LYS A 310 10.71 -5.19 6.64
CA LYS A 310 9.60 -5.97 7.23
C LYS A 310 9.08 -7.06 6.30
N PHE A 311 9.01 -6.84 4.99
CA PHE A 311 8.35 -7.71 4.03
C PHE A 311 9.31 -8.33 3.03
N GLU A 312 9.04 -9.59 2.65
CA GLU A 312 9.65 -10.28 1.52
C GLU A 312 8.57 -10.75 0.53
N PHE A 313 8.90 -10.68 -0.75
CA PHE A 313 8.13 -11.32 -1.82
C PHE A 313 8.66 -12.75 -1.99
N TYR A 314 7.78 -13.73 -2.18
CA TYR A 314 8.18 -15.11 -2.35
C TYR A 314 7.50 -15.77 -3.55
N HIS A 315 8.18 -16.75 -4.11
CA HIS A 315 7.67 -17.71 -5.06
C HIS A 315 7.90 -19.10 -4.47
N GLU A 316 6.85 -19.86 -4.25
CA GLU A 316 6.90 -21.23 -3.74
C GLU A 316 5.98 -22.13 -4.57
N TYR A 317 6.58 -22.83 -5.56
CA TYR A 317 5.90 -23.73 -6.50
C TYR A 317 4.74 -23.06 -7.26
N LEU A 318 3.50 -23.27 -6.82
CA LEU A 318 2.29 -22.78 -7.49
C LEU A 318 1.81 -21.45 -6.95
N GLU A 319 2.51 -20.87 -5.99
CA GLU A 319 2.08 -19.66 -5.30
C GLU A 319 3.16 -18.59 -5.31
N ILE A 320 2.72 -17.37 -5.50
CA ILE A 320 3.52 -16.16 -5.29
C ILE A 320 2.79 -15.23 -4.33
N GLY A 321 3.53 -14.56 -3.48
CA GLY A 321 2.91 -13.72 -2.45
C GLY A 321 3.90 -12.85 -1.70
N ILE A 322 3.36 -12.18 -0.68
CA ILE A 322 4.09 -11.32 0.23
C ILE A 322 3.91 -11.85 1.64
N ARG A 323 4.97 -11.88 2.42
CA ARG A 323 4.90 -12.24 3.83
C ARG A 323 5.83 -11.38 4.67
N ILE A 324 5.58 -11.36 5.97
CA ILE A 324 6.48 -10.74 6.95
C ILE A 324 7.73 -11.61 7.03
N LYS A 325 8.90 -10.97 7.00
CA LYS A 325 10.18 -11.68 7.21
C LYS A 325 10.19 -12.33 8.59
N SER A 326 10.44 -13.63 8.62
CA SER A 326 10.64 -14.34 9.89
C SER A 326 11.94 -13.84 10.52
N THR A 327 11.83 -13.02 11.56
CA THR A 327 12.98 -12.60 12.39
C THR A 327 13.38 -13.66 13.40
N THR A 328 12.60 -14.70 13.55
CA THR A 328 12.84 -15.78 14.47
C THR A 328 13.53 -16.92 13.73
N SER A 329 14.82 -17.12 13.98
CA SER A 329 15.35 -18.48 14.01
C SER A 329 14.50 -19.23 15.04
N LEU A 330 13.52 -20.01 14.56
CA LEU A 330 12.83 -20.97 15.43
C LEU A 330 13.94 -21.80 16.05
N ASN A 331 14.19 -21.63 17.34
CA ASN A 331 14.96 -22.59 18.12
C ASN A 331 14.11 -23.87 18.18
N LEU A 332 14.13 -24.62 17.06
CA LEU A 332 13.45 -25.91 16.92
C LEU A 332 14.33 -27.03 17.53
N GLU A 333 14.94 -26.76 18.68
CA GLU A 333 15.71 -27.78 19.46
C GLU A 333 14.81 -28.63 20.35
N GLU A 334 13.49 -28.58 20.13
CA GLU A 334 12.56 -29.43 20.88
C GLU A 334 12.68 -30.87 20.40
N ASN A 335 13.30 -31.71 21.24
CA ASN A 335 13.40 -33.15 21.07
C ASN A 335 12.63 -33.81 22.20
N PHE A 336 11.66 -34.63 21.91
CA PHE A 336 10.86 -35.34 22.92
C PHE A 336 11.04 -36.84 22.74
N GLU A 337 11.39 -37.52 23.79
CA GLU A 337 11.41 -38.97 23.87
C GLU A 337 9.96 -39.49 23.98
N LEU A 338 9.58 -40.42 23.12
CA LEU A 338 8.25 -41.03 23.12
C LEU A 338 8.25 -42.18 24.16
N LYS A 339 7.48 -41.98 25.21
CA LYS A 339 7.32 -42.98 26.27
C LYS A 339 6.15 -43.90 25.96
N LEU A 340 6.33 -45.17 26.35
CA LEU A 340 5.28 -46.20 26.16
C LEU A 340 3.97 -45.79 26.86
N ASN A 341 2.87 -45.99 26.18
CA ASN A 341 1.50 -45.70 26.62
C ASN A 341 1.24 -44.21 26.96
N GLN A 342 1.97 -43.29 26.29
CA GLN A 342 1.78 -41.86 26.49
C GLN A 342 1.58 -41.14 25.15
N TRP A 343 0.62 -40.21 25.15
CA TRP A 343 0.45 -39.24 24.09
C TRP A 343 1.33 -38.01 24.29
N HIS A 344 2.00 -37.59 23.25
CA HIS A 344 2.67 -36.32 23.17
C HIS A 344 1.86 -35.36 22.27
N ASN A 345 1.45 -34.23 22.81
CA ASN A 345 0.67 -33.23 22.06
C ASN A 345 1.59 -32.40 21.19
N LEU A 346 1.19 -32.19 19.95
CA LEU A 346 1.82 -31.34 18.97
C LEU A 346 0.94 -30.11 18.73
N GLU A 347 1.44 -29.17 17.91
CA GLU A 347 0.67 -27.99 17.51
C GLU A 347 -0.62 -28.39 16.76
N GLU A 348 -1.58 -27.47 16.71
CA GLU A 348 -2.86 -27.62 15.99
C GLU A 348 -3.74 -28.79 16.47
N GLY A 349 -3.57 -29.23 17.72
CA GLY A 349 -4.38 -30.32 18.29
C GLY A 349 -3.99 -31.71 17.81
N LYS A 350 -2.88 -31.84 17.09
CA LYS A 350 -2.28 -33.11 16.68
C LYS A 350 -1.58 -33.77 17.87
N LYS A 351 -1.47 -35.10 17.85
CA LYS A 351 -0.74 -35.86 18.87
C LYS A 351 -0.09 -37.12 18.31
N ILE A 352 1.02 -37.51 18.90
CA ILE A 352 1.75 -38.72 18.58
C ILE A 352 1.96 -39.54 19.87
N GLY A 353 1.93 -40.84 19.78
CA GLY A 353 2.22 -41.70 20.93
C GLY A 353 2.75 -43.04 20.52
N LEU A 354 3.37 -43.74 21.48
CA LEU A 354 3.91 -45.09 21.37
C LEU A 354 3.13 -46.01 22.28
N PHE A 355 2.59 -47.11 21.75
CA PHE A 355 1.71 -48.05 22.47
C PHE A 355 2.04 -49.47 22.15
N LYS A 356 1.57 -50.41 23.00
CA LYS A 356 1.45 -51.80 22.59
C LYS A 356 0.22 -51.93 21.71
N ILE A 357 0.28 -52.75 20.66
CA ILE A 357 -0.79 -52.92 19.69
C ILE A 357 -2.13 -53.28 20.35
N ASP A 358 -2.06 -54.16 21.35
CA ASP A 358 -3.23 -54.67 22.06
C ASP A 358 -3.82 -53.70 23.10
N GLU A 359 -3.11 -52.60 23.38
CA GLU A 359 -3.50 -51.64 24.44
C GLU A 359 -4.03 -50.31 23.87
N ILE A 360 -4.12 -50.15 22.56
CA ILE A 360 -4.58 -48.91 21.94
C ILE A 360 -5.77 -49.16 20.97
N GLU A 361 -6.82 -48.39 21.15
CA GLU A 361 -7.92 -48.34 20.17
C GLU A 361 -7.60 -47.31 19.07
N LEU A 362 -7.49 -47.78 17.85
CA LEU A 362 -7.26 -46.98 16.67
C LEU A 362 -8.58 -46.32 16.21
N MET A 363 -8.51 -45.04 15.87
CA MET A 363 -9.62 -44.28 15.35
C MET A 363 -9.54 -44.13 13.83
N PRO A 364 -10.67 -43.95 13.12
CA PRO A 364 -10.62 -43.55 11.70
C PRO A 364 -9.77 -42.31 11.47
N GLY A 365 -8.78 -42.41 10.59
CA GLY A 365 -7.86 -41.32 10.30
C GLY A 365 -6.53 -41.34 11.06
N ASP A 366 -6.35 -42.26 12.00
CA ASP A 366 -5.03 -42.47 12.62
C ASP A 366 -4.01 -43.00 11.60
N GLU A 367 -2.86 -42.34 11.56
CA GLU A 367 -1.70 -42.84 10.82
C GLU A 367 -0.80 -43.62 11.76
N THR A 368 -0.33 -44.81 11.32
CA THR A 368 0.39 -45.72 12.20
C THR A 368 1.68 -46.25 11.58
N LEU A 369 2.66 -46.57 12.45
CA LEU A 369 3.88 -47.30 12.09
C LEU A 369 4.15 -48.38 13.15
N VAL A 370 4.13 -49.67 12.74
CA VAL A 370 4.46 -50.79 13.64
C VAL A 370 5.97 -50.85 13.80
N VAL A 371 6.43 -51.00 15.04
CA VAL A 371 7.86 -51.00 15.41
C VAL A 371 8.20 -52.24 16.26
N GLU A 372 9.48 -52.62 16.29
CA GLU A 372 9.94 -53.86 16.94
C GLU A 372 10.13 -53.72 18.47
N ASP A 373 10.41 -52.50 18.94
CA ASP A 373 10.66 -52.21 20.34
C ASP A 373 10.12 -50.82 20.74
N ASN A 374 10.19 -50.50 22.03
CA ASN A 374 9.69 -49.24 22.57
C ASN A 374 10.84 -48.32 23.06
N GLU A 375 12.06 -48.58 22.64
CA GLU A 375 13.22 -47.84 23.15
C GLU A 375 13.76 -46.84 22.12
N ASN A 376 14.25 -45.69 22.66
CA ASN A 376 14.96 -44.67 21.90
C ASN A 376 14.19 -44.01 20.75
N TRP A 377 12.84 -44.03 20.77
CA TRP A 377 12.02 -43.31 19.84
C TRP A 377 11.91 -41.83 20.25
N VAL A 378 12.28 -40.94 19.33
CA VAL A 378 12.29 -39.49 19.55
C VAL A 378 11.51 -38.79 18.47
N ILE A 379 10.70 -37.80 18.85
CA ILE A 379 10.12 -36.83 17.93
C ILE A 379 10.92 -35.53 17.97
N ARG A 380 11.28 -35.02 16.83
CA ARG A 380 12.01 -33.76 16.69
C ARG A 380 11.73 -33.10 15.34
N HIS A 381 12.09 -31.84 15.26
CA HIS A 381 12.11 -31.16 13.97
C HIS A 381 13.29 -31.57 13.08
N ARG A 382 13.17 -31.27 11.80
CA ARG A 382 14.18 -31.57 10.79
C ARG A 382 15.52 -30.90 11.10
N GLN A 383 16.60 -31.66 10.84
CA GLN A 383 17.97 -31.18 10.87
C GLN A 383 18.65 -31.29 9.49
N PRO A 384 19.68 -30.45 9.20
CA PRO A 384 20.47 -30.60 7.98
C PRO A 384 21.11 -31.99 7.90
N GLY A 385 20.98 -32.63 6.73
CA GLY A 385 21.56 -33.96 6.52
C GLY A 385 20.61 -35.14 6.75
N ASP A 386 19.44 -34.94 7.35
CA ASP A 386 18.46 -35.99 7.63
C ASP A 386 18.08 -36.79 6.38
N SER A 387 17.96 -38.11 6.59
CA SER A 387 17.50 -39.04 5.55
C SER A 387 16.53 -40.05 6.13
N LEU A 388 15.45 -40.30 5.37
CA LEU A 388 14.43 -41.29 5.68
C LEU A 388 14.95 -42.68 5.32
N LYS A 389 14.89 -43.62 6.26
CA LYS A 389 15.21 -45.04 6.00
C LYS A 389 14.14 -45.69 5.15
N MET A 390 14.55 -46.38 4.08
CA MET A 390 13.69 -47.10 3.16
C MET A 390 14.27 -48.47 2.85
N SER A 391 13.47 -49.39 2.33
CA SER A 391 13.90 -50.77 1.95
C SER A 391 15.06 -50.77 0.93
N PHE A 392 15.12 -49.76 0.06
CA PHE A 392 16.15 -49.60 -0.96
C PHE A 392 17.36 -48.75 -0.51
N GLY A 393 17.44 -48.36 0.79
CA GLY A 393 18.48 -47.51 1.33
C GLY A 393 17.95 -46.20 1.93
N ASN A 394 18.79 -45.19 2.03
CA ASN A 394 18.42 -43.92 2.66
C ASN A 394 17.99 -42.87 1.63
N GLN A 395 16.80 -42.30 1.78
CA GLN A 395 16.30 -41.20 0.94
C GLN A 395 16.48 -39.86 1.67
N LYS A 396 17.23 -38.92 1.08
CA LYS A 396 17.39 -37.58 1.67
C LYS A 396 16.03 -36.89 1.84
N ILE A 397 15.73 -36.42 3.05
CA ILE A 397 14.46 -35.73 3.37
C ILE A 397 14.26 -34.50 2.50
N LYS A 398 15.35 -33.76 2.19
CA LYS A 398 15.29 -32.64 1.24
C LYS A 398 14.66 -33.07 -0.10
N LYS A 399 15.00 -34.27 -0.62
CA LYS A 399 14.44 -34.79 -1.87
C LYS A 399 12.95 -35.12 -1.71
N VAL A 400 12.58 -35.76 -0.59
CA VAL A 400 11.15 -36.07 -0.30
C VAL A 400 10.30 -34.79 -0.31
N PHE A 401 10.78 -33.73 0.34
CA PHE A 401 10.05 -32.45 0.37
C PHE A 401 9.96 -31.78 -1.00
N ILE A 402 11.00 -31.88 -1.83
CA ILE A 402 10.97 -31.36 -3.21
C ILE A 402 9.94 -32.15 -4.05
N ASP A 403 10.00 -33.45 -4.01
CA ASP A 403 9.12 -34.34 -4.78
C ASP A 403 7.64 -34.16 -4.38
N LYS A 404 7.39 -33.88 -3.09
CA LYS A 404 6.05 -33.61 -2.54
C LYS A 404 5.64 -32.13 -2.63
N LYS A 405 6.49 -31.27 -3.19
CA LYS A 405 6.25 -29.81 -3.32
C LYS A 405 5.94 -29.10 -2.00
N ILE A 406 6.56 -29.55 -0.89
CA ILE A 406 6.37 -28.95 0.43
C ILE A 406 7.05 -27.57 0.46
N PRO A 407 6.36 -26.48 0.84
CA PRO A 407 6.94 -25.14 0.97
C PRO A 407 8.08 -25.07 1.98
N SER A 408 9.06 -24.20 1.76
CA SER A 408 10.29 -24.12 2.58
C SER A 408 10.01 -23.87 4.07
N GLU A 409 9.03 -23.06 4.38
CA GLU A 409 8.64 -22.77 5.77
C GLU A 409 8.07 -24.01 6.48
N GLN A 410 7.21 -24.76 5.80
CA GLN A 410 6.62 -26.00 6.33
C GLN A 410 7.67 -27.09 6.54
N ARG A 411 8.73 -27.13 5.71
CA ARG A 411 9.81 -28.11 5.85
C ARG A 411 10.53 -27.99 7.20
N ASN A 412 10.73 -26.78 7.69
CA ASN A 412 11.43 -26.55 8.95
C ASN A 412 10.53 -26.86 10.15
N LYS A 413 9.21 -26.73 10.00
CA LYS A 413 8.20 -27.07 11.03
C LYS A 413 7.83 -28.55 11.02
N SER A 414 8.29 -29.35 10.01
CA SER A 414 7.92 -30.76 9.90
C SER A 414 8.48 -31.59 11.04
N TRP A 415 7.62 -32.37 11.67
CA TRP A 415 7.98 -33.31 12.73
C TRP A 415 8.49 -34.63 12.15
N LEU A 416 9.59 -35.11 12.71
CA LEU A 416 10.22 -36.38 12.32
C LEU A 416 10.21 -37.34 13.49
N ILE A 417 9.86 -38.59 13.21
CA ILE A 417 10.04 -39.70 14.15
C ILE A 417 11.37 -40.37 13.85
N THR A 418 12.23 -40.40 14.86
CA THR A 418 13.60 -40.92 14.75
C THR A 418 13.86 -41.98 15.78
N LYS A 419 14.75 -42.93 15.46
CA LYS A 419 15.32 -43.86 16.41
C LYS A 419 16.78 -43.48 16.65
N ASN A 420 17.26 -43.56 17.91
CA ASN A 420 18.63 -43.18 18.31
C ASN A 420 19.02 -41.75 17.84
N LYS A 421 18.08 -40.83 17.77
CA LYS A 421 18.20 -39.40 17.36
C LYS A 421 18.56 -39.14 15.88
N ASN A 422 19.15 -40.10 15.17
CA ASN A 422 19.71 -39.88 13.83
C ASN A 422 18.99 -40.65 12.70
N GLU A 423 18.30 -41.71 12.98
CA GLU A 423 17.66 -42.55 11.98
C GLU A 423 16.19 -42.16 11.83
N VAL A 424 15.83 -41.53 10.72
CA VAL A 424 14.44 -41.09 10.48
C VAL A 424 13.63 -42.18 9.85
N TYR A 425 12.50 -42.53 10.45
CA TYR A 425 11.57 -43.55 9.98
C TYR A 425 10.24 -42.96 9.51
N TRP A 426 9.87 -41.76 9.97
CA TRP A 426 8.63 -41.15 9.61
C TRP A 426 8.74 -39.63 9.59
N ILE A 427 8.30 -39.03 8.50
CA ILE A 427 8.04 -37.60 8.34
C ILE A 427 6.54 -37.45 8.47
N LEU A 428 6.03 -36.95 9.59
CA LEU A 428 4.60 -36.86 9.85
C LEU A 428 3.89 -36.13 8.72
N GLU A 429 2.69 -36.57 8.36
CA GLU A 429 1.85 -36.02 7.29
C GLU A 429 2.46 -36.09 5.87
N THR A 430 3.68 -36.60 5.72
CA THR A 430 4.40 -36.54 4.43
C THR A 430 4.77 -37.95 3.90
N LYS A 431 5.59 -38.67 4.63
CA LYS A 431 6.07 -40.00 4.20
C LYS A 431 6.60 -40.79 5.39
N LYS A 432 6.30 -42.08 5.41
CA LYS A 432 6.88 -43.05 6.34
C LYS A 432 7.75 -44.07 5.60
N THR A 433 8.59 -44.78 6.37
CA THR A 433 9.39 -45.87 5.90
C THR A 433 8.51 -47.00 5.31
N ASP A 434 9.04 -47.72 4.34
CA ASP A 434 8.46 -48.93 3.79
C ASP A 434 9.10 -50.22 4.38
N LEU A 435 10.03 -50.05 5.32
CA LEU A 435 10.63 -51.16 6.06
C LEU A 435 9.59 -51.80 6.96
N SER A 436 9.54 -53.12 6.98
CA SER A 436 8.85 -53.87 8.00
C SER A 436 9.74 -53.86 9.26
N LEU A 437 9.34 -53.07 10.25
CA LEU A 437 10.10 -52.93 11.47
C LEU A 437 9.66 -53.91 12.57
N ALA A 438 8.74 -54.84 12.27
CA ALA A 438 8.25 -55.84 13.17
C ALA A 438 8.80 -57.20 12.78
N PRO A 439 9.50 -57.96 13.65
CA PRO A 439 9.90 -59.34 13.39
C PRO A 439 8.67 -60.23 13.26
N GLN A 440 8.66 -61.11 12.26
CA GLN A 440 7.52 -62.03 12.02
C GLN A 440 7.18 -62.93 13.20
N ASN A 441 8.09 -63.11 14.18
CA ASN A 441 7.95 -64.02 15.31
C ASN A 441 7.91 -63.27 16.68
N ALA A 442 7.73 -61.94 16.74
CA ALA A 442 7.67 -61.21 17.99
C ALA A 442 6.36 -61.52 18.74
N LYS A 443 6.45 -61.82 20.06
CA LYS A 443 5.27 -62.02 20.94
C LYS A 443 4.58 -60.69 21.29
N ILE A 444 5.29 -59.55 21.22
CA ILE A 444 4.78 -58.23 21.53
C ILE A 444 5.13 -57.33 20.38
N HIS A 445 4.14 -56.59 19.86
CA HIS A 445 4.32 -55.59 18.83
C HIS A 445 3.99 -54.21 19.41
N TYR A 446 4.81 -53.20 19.05
CA TYR A 446 4.58 -51.82 19.40
C TYR A 446 4.14 -51.02 18.18
N ILE A 447 3.43 -49.93 18.43
CA ILE A 447 2.85 -49.10 17.35
C ILE A 447 3.00 -47.64 17.70
N LEU A 448 3.55 -46.88 16.79
CA LEU A 448 3.50 -45.41 16.80
C LEU A 448 2.19 -44.98 16.14
N VAL A 449 1.42 -44.15 16.84
CA VAL A 449 0.11 -43.66 16.36
C VAL A 449 0.15 -42.14 16.29
N PHE A 450 -0.06 -41.60 15.10
CA PHE A 450 -0.26 -40.18 14.88
C PHE A 450 -1.73 -39.90 14.62
N ARG A 451 -2.32 -39.03 15.43
CA ARG A 451 -3.74 -38.68 15.40
C ARG A 451 -3.91 -37.20 15.16
N LYS A 452 -4.72 -36.88 14.16
CA LYS A 452 -5.24 -35.54 13.90
C LYS A 452 -6.56 -35.37 14.65
N LYS A 453 -6.83 -34.14 15.07
CA LYS A 453 -8.09 -33.80 15.74
C LYS A 453 -9.26 -33.83 14.79
#